data_26804dbc6dde17a7714412f0eae99865
#
_entry.id   26804dbc6dde17a7714412f0eae99865
#
_cell.length_a   1.000
_cell.length_b   1.000
_cell.length_c   1.000
_cell.angle_alpha   90.00
_cell.angle_beta   90.00
_cell.angle_gamma   90.00
#
_symmetry.space_group_name_H-M   'P 1'
#
loop_
_entity.id
_entity.type
_entity.pdbx_description
1 polymer ?
#
loop_
_entity_poly.entity_id
_entity_poly.type
_entity_poly.pdbx_seq_one_letter_code
_entity_poly.pdbx_strand_id
1 'polypeptide(L)'
;MIKVNGVDLFRNGVKLGWVQDGYLFNHMAKKIGYVSGNLIYDHTTGKKIAYIEGEYVYYVGTTRKVRIEDDIAGIEAGQFSNATRVAIKIFFGN
;
A
#
# COMPACT_ATOMS: atom_id res chain seq x y z
N MET A 1 13.15 2.17 -4.70
CA MET A 1 12.56 1.01 -4.00
C MET A 1 12.23 1.38 -2.57
N ILE A 2 11.08 0.95 -2.10
CA ILE A 2 10.72 1.10 -0.70
C ILE A 2 11.18 -0.14 0.06
N LYS A 3 11.99 0.08 1.09
CA LYS A 3 12.50 -0.98 1.95
C LYS A 3 11.65 -1.10 3.21
N VAL A 4 11.56 -2.32 3.72
CA VAL A 4 10.74 -2.65 4.88
C VAL A 4 11.66 -3.15 6.00
N ASN A 5 11.49 -2.58 7.19
CA ASN A 5 12.15 -3.07 8.40
C ASN A 5 11.07 -3.25 9.48
N GLY A 6 10.65 -4.52 9.68
CA GLY A 6 9.50 -4.80 10.52
C GLY A 6 8.25 -4.19 9.92
N VAL A 7 7.67 -3.22 10.60
CA VAL A 7 6.50 -2.47 10.12
C VAL A 7 6.86 -1.14 9.48
N ASP A 8 8.12 -0.73 9.55
CA ASP A 8 8.59 0.58 9.11
C ASP A 8 8.96 0.59 7.64
N LEU A 9 8.67 1.69 6.96
CA LEU A 9 8.87 1.87 5.53
C LEU A 9 9.90 2.96 5.28
N PHE A 10 10.88 2.68 4.40
CA PHE A 10 11.99 3.59 4.11
C PHE A 10 12.23 3.74 2.61
N ARG A 11 12.66 4.94 2.21
CA ARG A 11 13.22 5.21 0.88
C ARG A 11 14.53 5.98 1.08
N ASN A 12 15.62 5.43 0.52
CA ASN A 12 16.95 6.04 0.63
C ASN A 12 17.33 6.37 2.08
N GLY A 13 17.00 5.47 3.01
CA GLY A 13 17.31 5.64 4.42
C GLY A 13 16.37 6.58 5.18
N VAL A 14 15.39 7.18 4.51
CA VAL A 14 14.43 8.09 5.13
C VAL A 14 13.16 7.33 5.44
N LYS A 15 12.68 7.41 6.69
CA LYS A 15 11.44 6.76 7.10
C LYS A 15 10.25 7.50 6.50
N LEU A 16 9.44 6.78 5.73
CA LEU A 16 8.23 7.31 5.11
C LEU A 16 7.01 7.21 6.02
N GLY A 17 6.95 6.15 6.81
CA GLY A 17 5.83 5.84 7.66
C GLY A 17 5.90 4.39 8.11
N TRP A 18 4.75 3.82 8.48
CA TRP A 18 4.68 2.43 8.91
C TRP A 18 3.28 1.85 8.69
N VAL A 19 3.17 0.53 8.84
CA VAL A 19 1.91 -0.20 8.74
C VAL A 19 1.63 -0.87 10.08
N GLN A 20 0.45 -0.67 10.62
CA GLN A 20 0.05 -1.27 11.89
C GLN A 20 -1.46 -1.52 11.89
N ASP A 21 -1.86 -2.74 12.28
CA ASP A 21 -3.27 -3.12 12.41
C ASP A 21 -4.10 -2.84 11.13
N GLY A 22 -3.49 -3.02 9.96
CA GLY A 22 -4.12 -2.75 8.68
C GLY A 22 -4.08 -1.30 8.25
N TYR A 23 -3.64 -0.38 9.11
CA TYR A 23 -3.55 1.04 8.77
C TYR A 23 -2.16 1.41 8.28
N LEU A 24 -2.11 2.31 7.31
CA LEU A 24 -0.89 2.94 6.85
C LEU A 24 -0.79 4.32 7.50
N PHE A 25 0.33 4.56 8.17
CA PHE A 25 0.63 5.83 8.84
C PHE A 25 1.76 6.54 8.11
N ASN A 26 1.63 7.86 7.93
CA ASN A 26 2.76 8.66 7.44
C ASN A 26 3.74 8.93 8.59
N HIS A 27 4.87 9.59 8.28
CA HIS A 27 5.91 9.86 9.27
C HIS A 27 5.46 10.79 10.40
N MET A 28 4.31 11.45 10.25
CA MET A 28 3.71 12.31 11.27
C MET A 28 2.66 11.58 12.11
N ALA A 29 2.62 10.25 12.02
CA ALA A 29 1.69 9.40 12.75
C ALA A 29 0.22 9.60 12.35
N LYS A 30 -0.02 10.12 11.15
CA LYS A 30 -1.38 10.28 10.63
C LYS A 30 -1.77 9.04 9.82
N LYS A 31 -2.96 8.49 10.10
CA LYS A 31 -3.52 7.40 9.30
C LYS A 31 -3.91 7.93 7.92
N ILE A 32 -3.37 7.32 6.86
CA ILE A 32 -3.63 7.76 5.49
C ILE A 32 -4.28 6.68 4.64
N GLY A 33 -4.17 5.43 5.04
CA GLY A 33 -4.76 4.32 4.30
C GLY A 33 -5.15 3.17 5.19
N TYR A 34 -5.97 2.28 4.65
CA TYR A 34 -6.42 1.09 5.35
C TYR A 34 -6.54 -0.08 4.39
N VAL A 35 -6.10 -1.25 4.82
CA VAL A 35 -6.20 -2.49 4.05
C VAL A 35 -7.04 -3.48 4.84
N SER A 36 -8.06 -4.03 4.18
CA SER A 36 -8.91 -5.08 4.73
C SER A 36 -8.98 -6.22 3.72
N GLY A 37 -8.30 -7.33 4.00
CA GLY A 37 -8.19 -8.44 3.04
C GLY A 37 -7.57 -7.96 1.74
N ASN A 38 -8.32 -8.05 0.64
CA ASN A 38 -7.88 -7.59 -0.68
C ASN A 38 -8.40 -6.20 -1.05
N LEU A 39 -8.98 -5.47 -0.08
CA LEU A 39 -9.56 -4.15 -0.31
C LEU A 39 -8.66 -3.07 0.27
N ILE A 40 -8.49 -1.98 -0.47
CA ILE A 40 -7.64 -0.86 -0.09
C ILE A 40 -8.49 0.40 -0.06
N TYR A 41 -8.43 1.11 1.08
CA TYR A 41 -9.22 2.31 1.34
C TYR A 41 -8.34 3.51 1.58
N ASP A 42 -8.80 4.68 1.12
CA ASP A 42 -8.28 5.96 1.57
C ASP A 42 -8.89 6.26 2.93
N HIS A 43 -8.07 6.37 3.97
CA HIS A 43 -8.59 6.59 5.33
C HIS A 43 -9.22 7.98 5.47
N THR A 44 -8.71 8.99 4.76
CA THR A 44 -9.22 10.36 4.85
C THR A 44 -10.66 10.47 4.35
N THR A 45 -10.98 9.79 3.25
CA THR A 45 -12.32 9.84 2.65
C THR A 45 -13.20 8.66 3.03
N GLY A 46 -12.60 7.58 3.53
CA GLY A 46 -13.30 6.32 3.79
C GLY A 46 -13.66 5.54 2.54
N LYS A 47 -13.21 5.97 1.37
CA LYS A 47 -13.58 5.33 0.11
C LYS A 47 -12.61 4.22 -0.27
N LYS A 48 -13.15 3.15 -0.85
CA LYS A 48 -12.36 2.11 -1.48
C LYS A 48 -11.71 2.68 -2.73
N ILE A 49 -10.38 2.56 -2.85
CA ILE A 49 -9.61 3.12 -3.96
C ILE A 49 -9.00 2.06 -4.86
N ALA A 50 -8.84 0.84 -4.36
CA ALA A 50 -8.33 -0.27 -5.14
C ALA A 50 -8.70 -1.59 -4.50
N TYR A 51 -8.62 -2.66 -5.28
CA TYR A 51 -8.80 -4.01 -4.76
C TYR A 51 -8.01 -5.00 -5.61
N ILE A 52 -7.72 -6.16 -5.01
CA ILE A 52 -7.04 -7.25 -5.70
C ILE A 52 -8.06 -8.34 -6.01
N GLU A 53 -8.02 -8.83 -7.24
CA GLU A 53 -8.79 -9.99 -7.66
C GLU A 53 -7.94 -10.83 -8.62
N GLY A 54 -7.72 -12.09 -8.27
CA GLY A 54 -6.84 -12.96 -9.04
C GLY A 54 -5.41 -12.41 -9.02
N GLU A 55 -4.85 -12.20 -10.21
CA GLU A 55 -3.48 -11.70 -10.38
C GLU A 55 -3.41 -10.20 -10.67
N TYR A 56 -4.55 -9.49 -10.52
CA TYR A 56 -4.64 -8.09 -10.92
C TYR A 56 -5.06 -7.18 -9.78
N VAL A 57 -4.56 -5.95 -9.84
CA VAL A 57 -5.01 -4.82 -9.03
C VAL A 57 -5.96 -3.99 -9.88
N TYR A 58 -7.14 -3.72 -9.35
CA TYR A 58 -8.14 -2.87 -9.99
C TYR A 58 -8.23 -1.55 -9.25
N TYR A 59 -8.14 -0.44 -9.99
CA TYR A 59 -8.22 0.90 -9.43
C TYR A 59 -9.64 1.43 -9.61
N VAL A 60 -10.30 1.72 -8.49
CA VAL A 60 -11.70 2.15 -8.46
C VAL A 60 -11.86 3.50 -9.16
N GLY A 61 -12.94 3.63 -9.94
CA GLY A 61 -13.23 4.85 -10.69
C GLY A 61 -12.49 4.96 -12.02
N THR A 62 -11.75 3.93 -12.39
CA THR A 62 -11.04 3.86 -13.66
C THR A 62 -11.25 2.49 -14.31
N THR A 63 -10.83 2.35 -15.57
CA THR A 63 -10.78 1.04 -16.24
C THR A 63 -9.41 0.39 -16.07
N ARG A 64 -8.52 1.02 -15.30
CA ARG A 64 -7.14 0.56 -15.14
C ARG A 64 -7.06 -0.69 -14.29
N LYS A 65 -6.37 -1.69 -14.81
CA LYS A 65 -5.94 -2.85 -14.02
C LYS A 65 -4.47 -3.13 -14.31
N VAL A 66 -3.75 -3.58 -13.32
CA VAL A 66 -2.32 -3.83 -13.39
C VAL A 66 -2.03 -5.19 -12.78
N ARG A 67 -1.11 -5.95 -13.35
CA ARG A 67 -0.69 -7.20 -12.71
C ARG A 67 -0.05 -6.87 -11.36
N ILE A 68 -0.39 -7.67 -10.35
CA ILE A 68 0.14 -7.46 -8.99
C ILE A 68 1.66 -7.38 -9.00
N GLU A 69 2.33 -8.32 -9.67
CA GLU A 69 3.79 -8.39 -9.69
C GLU A 69 4.43 -7.12 -10.26
N ASP A 70 3.78 -6.49 -11.22
CA ASP A 70 4.29 -5.24 -11.81
C ASP A 70 4.03 -4.06 -10.86
N ASP A 71 2.88 -4.06 -10.21
CA ASP A 71 2.47 -2.95 -9.36
C ASP A 71 3.33 -2.85 -8.11
N ILE A 72 3.75 -3.98 -7.54
CA ILE A 72 4.52 -4.02 -6.30
C ILE A 72 6.03 -4.22 -6.52
N ALA A 73 6.51 -4.13 -7.76
CA ALA A 73 7.90 -4.43 -8.09
C ALA A 73 8.91 -3.56 -7.31
N GLY A 74 8.54 -2.32 -6.99
CA GLY A 74 9.40 -1.42 -6.24
C GLY A 74 9.22 -1.46 -4.72
N ILE A 75 8.44 -2.42 -4.22
CA ILE A 75 8.12 -2.53 -2.79
C ILE A 75 8.69 -3.83 -2.24
N GLU A 76 9.58 -3.72 -1.25
CA GLU A 76 10.12 -4.90 -0.56
C GLU A 76 8.99 -5.65 0.16
N ALA A 77 9.06 -6.97 0.17
CA ALA A 77 7.96 -7.79 0.69
C ALA A 77 7.83 -7.72 2.22
N GLY A 78 8.92 -7.93 2.92
CA GLY A 78 8.85 -8.08 4.37
C GLY A 78 7.82 -9.14 4.75
N GLN A 79 6.97 -8.82 5.72
CA GLN A 79 5.87 -9.68 6.16
C GLN A 79 4.52 -9.27 5.54
N PHE A 80 4.52 -8.30 4.64
CA PHE A 80 3.28 -7.71 4.13
C PHE A 80 2.64 -8.56 3.04
N SER A 81 1.31 -8.60 3.06
CA SER A 81 0.52 -9.20 1.98
C SER A 81 0.66 -8.38 0.69
N ASN A 82 0.26 -8.97 -0.42
CA ASN A 82 0.24 -8.25 -1.70
C ASN A 82 -0.66 -7.01 -1.63
N ALA A 83 -1.83 -7.12 -0.98
CA ALA A 83 -2.73 -5.98 -0.83
C ALA A 83 -2.07 -4.84 -0.06
N THR A 84 -1.37 -5.15 1.03
CA THR A 84 -0.64 -4.13 1.80
C THR A 84 0.47 -3.51 0.96
N ARG A 85 1.21 -4.31 0.19
CA ARG A 85 2.26 -3.79 -0.68
C ARG A 85 1.71 -2.87 -1.76
N VAL A 86 0.54 -3.21 -2.32
CA VAL A 86 -0.16 -2.32 -3.27
C VAL A 86 -0.53 -1.01 -2.60
N ALA A 87 -1.06 -1.06 -1.38
CA ALA A 87 -1.38 0.14 -0.61
C ALA A 87 -0.13 0.99 -0.35
N ILE A 88 0.99 0.37 0.01
CA ILE A 88 2.26 1.08 0.21
C ILE A 88 2.65 1.81 -1.09
N LYS A 89 2.53 1.15 -2.22
CA LYS A 89 2.83 1.79 -3.49
C LYS A 89 1.90 2.98 -3.77
N ILE A 90 0.61 2.84 -3.52
CA ILE A 90 -0.36 3.91 -3.76
C ILE A 90 -0.03 5.15 -2.93
N PHE A 91 0.25 4.95 -1.63
CA PHE A 91 0.42 6.08 -0.70
C PHE A 91 1.84 6.61 -0.62
N PHE A 92 2.85 5.80 -0.92
CA PHE A 92 4.26 6.17 -0.76
C PHE A 92 5.10 5.98 -2.01
N GLY A 93 4.55 5.42 -3.07
CA GLY A 93 5.33 4.92 -4.21
C GLY A 93 5.85 5.96 -5.19
N ASN A 94 5.64 7.19 -4.91
CA ASN A 94 6.11 8.25 -5.83
C ASN A 94 7.55 8.61 -5.61
#